data_48b78ca04d86dc495c02d020bdfaef99
#
_entry.id   48b78ca04d86dc495c02d020bdfaef99
#
_cell.length_a   1.000
_cell.length_b   1.000
_cell.length_c   1.000
_cell.angle_alpha   90.00
_cell.angle_beta   90.00
_cell.angle_gamma   90.00
#
_symmetry.space_group_name_H-M   'P 1'
#
loop_
_entity.id
_entity.type
_entity.pdbx_description
1 polymer ?
#
loop_
_entity_poly.entity_id
_entity_poly.type
_entity_poly.pdbx_seq_one_letter_code
_entity_poly.pdbx_strand_id
1 'polypeptide(L)'
;MPNQVITSIDQITTPWLTSALSKSGALTRGSVTSFELASGRGNWSNNGSLTLNYTDEAQGELPSRLFLKMANTDLGAGESFDDSEVTYYTRDYADVKQAPLLRCYNAAYSSELKRYHILMDDVSATHIEARDKEPTLEYGLALAEGLAILHARWWGEKKLTESGATIHNAAHIQNFV
;
A
#
# COMPACT_ATOMS: atom_id res chain seq x y z
N MET A 1 -10.07 18.16 4.48
CA MET A 1 -10.93 17.11 5.03
C MET A 1 -10.02 16.07 5.66
N PRO A 2 -10.35 15.47 6.82
CA PRO A 2 -9.60 14.36 7.34
C PRO A 2 -9.53 13.27 6.26
N ASN A 3 -8.48 12.45 6.24
CA ASN A 3 -8.31 11.38 5.27
C ASN A 3 -9.48 10.39 5.40
N GLN A 4 -10.46 10.52 4.53
CA GLN A 4 -11.59 9.59 4.48
C GLN A 4 -11.05 8.22 4.11
N VAL A 5 -11.35 7.21 4.91
CA VAL A 5 -11.03 5.82 4.57
C VAL A 5 -12.02 5.30 3.54
N ILE A 6 -11.53 4.78 2.44
CA ILE A 6 -12.33 4.09 1.42
C ILE A 6 -12.52 2.65 1.89
N THR A 7 -13.74 2.25 2.12
CA THR A 7 -14.11 0.92 2.62
C THR A 7 -14.89 0.08 1.62
N SER A 8 -15.38 0.73 0.55
CA SER A 8 -16.06 0.07 -0.56
C SER A 8 -15.75 0.74 -1.90
N ILE A 9 -15.93 0.01 -2.99
CA ILE A 9 -15.69 0.49 -4.35
C ILE A 9 -16.62 1.66 -4.74
N ASP A 10 -17.82 1.74 -4.16
CA ASP A 10 -18.79 2.80 -4.46
C ASP A 10 -18.36 4.18 -3.94
N GLN A 11 -17.37 4.22 -3.05
CA GLN A 11 -16.80 5.46 -2.51
C GLN A 11 -15.69 6.04 -3.40
N ILE A 12 -15.25 5.29 -4.42
CA ILE A 12 -14.21 5.76 -5.34
C ILE A 12 -14.86 6.74 -6.31
N THR A 13 -14.29 7.94 -6.37
CA THR A 13 -14.79 9.01 -7.26
C THR A 13 -13.62 9.72 -7.93
N THR A 14 -13.86 10.34 -9.10
CA THR A 14 -12.83 11.14 -9.78
C THR A 14 -12.31 12.31 -8.94
N PRO A 15 -13.12 13.02 -8.12
CA PRO A 15 -12.60 14.02 -7.19
C PRO A 15 -11.69 13.44 -6.11
N TRP A 16 -12.02 12.26 -5.56
CA TRP A 16 -11.16 11.60 -4.58
C TRP A 16 -9.82 11.20 -5.19
N LEU A 17 -9.83 10.56 -6.37
CA LEU A 17 -8.62 10.17 -7.12
C LEU A 17 -7.75 11.39 -7.45
N THR A 18 -8.36 12.47 -7.96
CA THR A 18 -7.67 13.73 -8.23
C THR A 18 -7.00 14.28 -6.97
N SER A 19 -7.72 14.30 -5.84
CA SER A 19 -7.18 14.77 -4.56
C SER A 19 -6.02 13.91 -4.06
N ALA A 20 -6.15 12.57 -4.15
CA ALA A 20 -5.11 11.63 -3.74
C ALA A 20 -3.82 11.82 -4.55
N LEU A 21 -3.96 11.87 -5.88
CA LEU A 21 -2.83 12.05 -6.79
C LEU A 21 -2.18 13.44 -6.68
N SER A 22 -2.98 14.49 -6.46
CA SER A 22 -2.42 15.83 -6.24
C SER A 22 -1.65 15.93 -4.93
N LYS A 23 -2.17 15.34 -3.85
CA LYS A 23 -1.48 15.31 -2.54
C LYS A 23 -0.18 14.52 -2.56
N SER A 24 -0.12 13.45 -3.34
CA SER A 24 1.10 12.64 -3.50
C SER A 24 2.13 13.27 -4.44
N GLY A 25 1.78 14.36 -5.13
CA GLY A 25 2.62 15.02 -6.13
C GLY A 25 2.62 14.34 -7.51
N ALA A 26 1.88 13.25 -7.69
CA ALA A 26 1.81 12.54 -8.96
C ALA A 26 0.99 13.30 -10.02
N LEU A 27 0.05 14.13 -9.59
CA LEU A 27 -0.72 15.04 -10.43
C LEU A 27 -0.45 16.48 -9.98
N THR A 28 0.26 17.25 -10.78
CA THR A 28 0.63 18.63 -10.45
C THR A 28 -0.33 19.66 -11.04
N ARG A 29 -1.07 19.29 -12.11
CA ARG A 29 -2.10 20.09 -12.77
C ARG A 29 -3.15 19.19 -13.40
N GLY A 30 -4.37 19.70 -13.59
CA GLY A 30 -5.49 18.97 -14.18
C GLY A 30 -6.23 18.07 -13.20
N SER A 31 -6.98 17.12 -13.70
CA SER A 31 -7.80 16.22 -12.89
C SER A 31 -8.01 14.87 -13.57
N VAL A 32 -8.41 13.87 -12.80
CA VAL A 32 -8.95 12.61 -13.31
C VAL A 32 -10.36 12.87 -13.84
N THR A 33 -10.59 12.52 -15.11
CA THR A 33 -11.89 12.70 -15.79
C THR A 33 -12.79 11.48 -15.65
N SER A 34 -12.20 10.29 -15.74
CA SER A 34 -12.90 9.03 -15.61
C SER A 34 -11.94 7.93 -15.17
N PHE A 35 -12.50 6.82 -14.72
CA PHE A 35 -11.75 5.61 -14.44
C PHE A 35 -12.58 4.37 -14.77
N GLU A 36 -11.89 3.29 -15.11
CA GLU A 36 -12.45 1.95 -15.20
C GLU A 36 -11.99 1.16 -13.98
N LEU A 37 -12.86 0.32 -13.43
CA LEU A 37 -12.60 -0.48 -12.23
C LEU A 37 -12.77 -1.96 -12.54
N ALA A 38 -11.71 -2.74 -12.38
CA ALA A 38 -11.76 -4.18 -12.31
C ALA A 38 -11.65 -4.60 -10.84
N SER A 39 -12.75 -5.13 -10.28
CA SER A 39 -12.78 -5.57 -8.88
C SER A 39 -12.23 -6.98 -8.73
N GLY A 40 -11.51 -7.23 -7.62
CA GLY A 40 -10.99 -8.51 -7.21
C GLY A 40 -11.14 -8.73 -5.71
N ARG A 41 -10.86 -9.94 -5.26
CA ARG A 41 -10.81 -10.29 -3.83
C ARG A 41 -9.45 -10.86 -3.48
N GLY A 42 -8.87 -10.38 -2.37
CA GLY A 42 -7.78 -11.05 -1.67
C GLY A 42 -8.33 -11.87 -0.50
N ASN A 43 -7.46 -12.58 0.22
CA ASN A 43 -7.87 -13.40 1.37
C ASN A 43 -8.57 -12.60 2.47
N TRP A 44 -8.11 -11.36 2.73
CA TRP A 44 -8.58 -10.48 3.82
C TRP A 44 -8.95 -9.09 3.31
N SER A 45 -8.97 -8.88 2.01
CA SER A 45 -9.17 -7.56 1.40
C SER A 45 -10.07 -7.63 0.17
N ASN A 46 -10.78 -6.54 -0.08
CA ASN A 46 -11.35 -6.23 -1.38
C ASN A 46 -10.33 -5.39 -2.14
N ASN A 47 -10.12 -5.71 -3.40
CA ASN A 47 -9.14 -5.05 -4.24
C ASN A 47 -9.80 -4.48 -5.49
N GLY A 48 -9.21 -3.44 -6.05
CA GLY A 48 -9.63 -2.88 -7.33
C GLY A 48 -8.43 -2.40 -8.14
N SER A 49 -8.34 -2.86 -9.39
CA SER A 49 -7.45 -2.25 -10.38
C SER A 49 -8.19 -1.13 -11.08
N LEU A 50 -7.62 0.05 -11.09
CA LEU A 50 -8.16 1.27 -11.66
C LEU A 50 -7.36 1.65 -12.90
N THR A 51 -8.03 1.87 -14.03
CA THR A 51 -7.44 2.50 -15.22
C THR A 51 -7.94 3.92 -15.31
N LEU A 52 -7.03 4.90 -15.33
CA LEU A 52 -7.37 6.31 -15.20
C LEU A 52 -7.26 7.06 -16.52
N ASN A 53 -8.18 8.00 -16.73
CA ASN A 53 -8.10 9.02 -17.77
C ASN A 53 -8.03 10.40 -17.12
N TYR A 54 -7.30 11.30 -17.77
CA TYR A 54 -7.01 12.65 -17.26
C TYR A 54 -7.53 13.71 -18.22
N THR A 55 -7.62 14.95 -17.73
CA THR A 55 -7.86 16.11 -18.60
C THR A 55 -6.65 16.35 -19.52
N ASP A 56 -6.89 16.96 -20.69
CA ASP A 56 -5.83 17.19 -21.69
C ASP A 56 -4.67 18.05 -21.18
N GLU A 57 -4.96 18.97 -20.25
CA GLU A 57 -3.95 19.84 -19.62
C GLU A 57 -3.26 19.21 -18.41
N ALA A 58 -3.52 17.93 -18.11
CA ALA A 58 -2.95 17.28 -16.95
C ALA A 58 -1.42 17.19 -17.04
N GLN A 59 -0.75 17.41 -15.91
CA GLN A 59 0.70 17.38 -15.78
C GLN A 59 1.10 16.62 -14.52
N GLY A 60 2.27 16.02 -14.57
CA GLY A 60 2.83 15.20 -13.50
C GLY A 60 3.26 13.84 -14.02
N GLU A 61 3.31 12.86 -13.17
CA GLU A 61 3.66 11.48 -13.54
C GLU A 61 2.49 10.74 -14.21
N LEU A 62 1.26 11.12 -13.88
CA LEU A 62 0.00 10.65 -14.48
C LEU A 62 -0.09 9.12 -14.55
N PRO A 63 -0.07 8.40 -13.42
CA PRO A 63 -0.15 6.95 -13.42
C PRO A 63 -1.44 6.48 -14.11
N SER A 64 -1.32 5.71 -15.18
CA SER A 64 -2.47 5.22 -15.93
C SER A 64 -3.18 4.06 -15.24
N ARG A 65 -2.50 3.34 -14.35
CA ARG A 65 -3.04 2.19 -13.61
C ARG A 65 -2.68 2.28 -12.14
N LEU A 66 -3.69 2.06 -11.30
CA LEU A 66 -3.53 2.03 -9.84
C LEU A 66 -4.20 0.79 -9.26
N PHE A 67 -3.66 0.31 -8.17
CA PHE A 67 -4.23 -0.75 -7.37
C PHE A 67 -4.74 -0.18 -6.05
N LEU A 68 -6.01 -0.43 -5.75
CA LEU A 68 -6.62 -0.07 -4.48
C LEU A 68 -6.85 -1.32 -3.65
N LYS A 69 -6.23 -1.40 -2.49
CA LYS A 69 -6.48 -2.40 -1.46
C LYS A 69 -7.36 -1.81 -0.36
N MET A 70 -8.44 -2.52 -0.02
CA MET A 70 -9.33 -2.17 1.09
C MET A 70 -9.43 -3.37 2.03
N ALA A 71 -9.02 -3.22 3.28
CA ALA A 71 -8.97 -4.35 4.20
C ALA A 71 -9.74 -4.09 5.49
N ASN A 72 -10.24 -5.19 6.05
CA ASN A 72 -10.78 -5.26 7.40
C ASN A 72 -9.66 -5.73 8.35
N THR A 73 -9.44 -5.00 9.42
CA THR A 73 -8.45 -5.36 10.43
C THR A 73 -9.07 -6.09 11.63
N ASP A 74 -10.38 -6.13 11.74
CA ASP A 74 -11.09 -6.91 12.74
C ASP A 74 -11.23 -8.36 12.26
N LEU A 75 -10.33 -9.20 12.72
CA LEU A 75 -10.30 -10.64 12.39
C LEU A 75 -11.06 -11.51 13.39
N GLY A 76 -11.74 -10.91 14.37
CA GLY A 76 -12.62 -11.62 15.32
C GLY A 76 -11.92 -12.40 16.43
N ALA A 77 -10.60 -12.47 16.44
CA ALA A 77 -9.82 -13.23 17.45
C ALA A 77 -9.18 -12.32 18.54
N GLY A 78 -9.59 -11.06 18.61
CA GLY A 78 -8.99 -10.08 19.52
C GLY A 78 -7.63 -9.54 19.05
N GLU A 79 -7.12 -10.02 17.92
CA GLU A 79 -5.92 -9.52 17.28
C GLU A 79 -6.31 -8.66 16.07
N SER A 80 -5.67 -7.51 15.97
CA SER A 80 -5.89 -6.57 14.90
C SER A 80 -4.54 -6.24 14.28
N PHE A 81 -4.47 -6.23 12.96
CA PHE A 81 -3.30 -5.66 12.25
C PHE A 81 -3.29 -4.13 12.31
N ASP A 82 -4.35 -3.53 12.85
CA ASP A 82 -4.55 -2.09 13.01
C ASP A 82 -4.08 -1.30 11.78
N ASP A 83 -3.24 -0.29 11.99
CA ASP A 83 -2.69 0.56 10.94
C ASP A 83 -1.31 0.12 10.42
N SER A 84 -0.85 -1.08 10.79
CA SER A 84 0.53 -1.53 10.52
C SER A 84 0.91 -1.44 9.03
N GLU A 85 0.03 -1.86 8.12
CA GLU A 85 0.31 -1.78 6.69
C GLU A 85 0.25 -0.33 6.18
N VAL A 86 -0.63 0.51 6.72
CA VAL A 86 -0.68 1.94 6.39
C VAL A 86 0.60 2.64 6.84
N THR A 87 1.05 2.39 8.07
CA THR A 87 2.29 2.98 8.61
C THR A 87 3.53 2.48 7.88
N TYR A 88 3.52 1.23 7.39
CA TYR A 88 4.58 0.69 6.56
C TYR A 88 4.85 1.57 5.33
N TYR A 89 3.80 1.96 4.59
CA TYR A 89 3.92 2.78 3.38
C TYR A 89 4.05 4.28 3.65
N THR A 90 3.50 4.79 4.75
CA THR A 90 3.39 6.24 4.98
C THR A 90 4.40 6.80 5.96
N ARG A 91 4.97 5.96 6.82
CA ARG A 91 5.93 6.34 7.86
C ARG A 91 7.23 5.56 7.78
N ASP A 92 7.13 4.23 7.85
CA ASP A 92 8.27 3.37 8.17
C ASP A 92 9.34 3.36 7.07
N TYR A 93 8.88 3.40 5.82
CA TYR A 93 9.77 3.35 4.65
C TYR A 93 9.61 4.52 3.70
N ALA A 94 8.81 5.54 4.06
CA ALA A 94 8.50 6.68 3.19
C ALA A 94 9.75 7.47 2.73
N ASP A 95 10.80 7.49 3.53
CA ASP A 95 12.08 8.16 3.29
C ASP A 95 13.20 7.24 2.78
N VAL A 96 12.93 5.93 2.64
CA VAL A 96 13.95 4.96 2.21
C VAL A 96 14.05 4.94 0.70
N LYS A 97 15.12 5.53 0.19
CA LYS A 97 15.44 5.47 -1.24
C LYS A 97 15.73 4.03 -1.65
N GLN A 98 15.24 3.65 -2.82
CA GLN A 98 15.43 2.30 -3.39
C GLN A 98 14.82 1.15 -2.55
N ALA A 99 13.92 1.46 -1.61
CA ALA A 99 13.14 0.40 -0.99
C ALA A 99 12.39 -0.38 -2.07
N PRO A 100 12.37 -1.72 -1.99
CA PRO A 100 11.65 -2.56 -2.95
C PRO A 100 10.15 -2.54 -2.66
N LEU A 101 9.57 -1.36 -2.69
CA LEU A 101 8.18 -1.10 -2.36
C LEU A 101 7.47 -0.44 -3.53
N LEU A 102 6.21 -0.77 -3.71
CA LEU A 102 5.34 -0.06 -4.63
C LEU A 102 5.12 1.38 -4.13
N ARG A 103 5.04 2.32 -5.04
CA ARG A 103 4.69 3.70 -4.68
C ARG A 103 3.27 3.75 -4.14
N CYS A 104 3.12 4.35 -2.98
CA CYS A 104 1.83 4.64 -2.36
C CYS A 104 1.42 6.09 -2.67
N TYR A 105 0.21 6.27 -3.20
CA TYR A 105 -0.36 7.58 -3.52
C TYR A 105 -1.28 8.10 -2.42
N ASN A 106 -1.94 7.19 -1.74
CA ASN A 106 -2.81 7.50 -0.60
C ASN A 106 -2.99 6.26 0.27
N ALA A 107 -2.95 6.46 1.58
CA ALA A 107 -3.33 5.42 2.52
C ALA A 107 -3.97 6.07 3.76
N ALA A 108 -4.97 5.40 4.32
CA ALA A 108 -5.61 5.83 5.55
C ALA A 108 -6.19 4.63 6.31
N TYR A 109 -6.14 4.72 7.63
CA TYR A 109 -6.75 3.80 8.58
C TYR A 109 -7.79 4.50 9.45
N SER A 110 -8.86 3.82 9.78
CA SER A 110 -9.85 4.22 10.77
C SER A 110 -9.92 3.20 11.89
N SER A 111 -9.53 3.61 13.08
CA SER A 111 -9.64 2.78 14.30
C SER A 111 -11.09 2.50 14.69
N GLU A 112 -12.01 3.43 14.39
CA GLU A 112 -13.44 3.27 14.63
C GLU A 112 -14.06 2.20 13.73
N LEU A 113 -13.74 2.26 12.42
CA LEU A 113 -14.27 1.32 11.42
C LEU A 113 -13.49 0.00 11.37
N LYS A 114 -12.30 -0.06 11.98
CA LYS A 114 -11.36 -1.19 11.84
C LYS A 114 -11.10 -1.52 10.37
N ARG A 115 -10.87 -0.48 9.57
CA ARG A 115 -10.69 -0.54 8.12
C ARG A 115 -9.54 0.35 7.69
N TYR A 116 -8.87 -0.07 6.64
CA TYR A 116 -7.93 0.79 5.92
C TYR A 116 -8.05 0.65 4.42
N HIS A 117 -7.48 1.60 3.71
CA HIS A 117 -7.20 1.49 2.30
C HIS A 117 -5.77 1.93 1.99
N ILE A 118 -5.24 1.38 0.89
CA ILE A 118 -3.95 1.79 0.31
C ILE A 118 -4.14 1.87 -1.21
N LEU A 119 -3.84 3.03 -1.78
CA LEU A 119 -3.81 3.29 -3.22
C LEU A 119 -2.36 3.31 -3.67
N MET A 120 -1.96 2.39 -4.54
CA MET A 120 -0.57 2.19 -4.97
C MET A 120 -0.46 1.90 -6.46
N ASP A 121 0.77 1.77 -6.96
CA ASP A 121 1.00 1.32 -8.34
C ASP A 121 0.37 -0.05 -8.59
N ASP A 122 -0.26 -0.19 -9.76
CA ASP A 122 -0.68 -1.49 -10.28
C ASP A 122 0.40 -2.06 -11.21
N VAL A 123 1.14 -3.02 -10.70
CA VAL A 123 2.23 -3.69 -11.43
C VAL A 123 1.83 -5.03 -12.06
N SER A 124 0.54 -5.37 -12.02
CA SER A 124 0.03 -6.67 -12.50
C SER A 124 0.33 -6.97 -13.97
N ALA A 125 0.53 -5.92 -14.78
CA ALA A 125 0.89 -6.09 -16.20
C ALA A 125 2.39 -6.35 -16.45
N THR A 126 3.25 -6.06 -15.48
CA THR A 126 4.72 -6.09 -15.63
C THR A 126 5.43 -7.05 -14.66
N HIS A 127 4.73 -7.52 -13.65
CA HIS A 127 5.25 -8.40 -12.62
C HIS A 127 4.40 -9.67 -12.52
N ILE A 128 5.01 -10.73 -12.03
CA ILE A 128 4.34 -12.00 -11.72
C ILE A 128 4.42 -12.26 -10.23
N GLU A 129 3.54 -13.10 -9.72
CA GLU A 129 3.59 -13.51 -8.32
C GLU A 129 4.84 -14.35 -8.04
N ALA A 130 5.38 -14.22 -6.83
CA ALA A 130 6.60 -14.93 -6.44
C ALA A 130 6.49 -16.46 -6.58
N ARG A 131 5.29 -17.01 -6.37
CA ARG A 131 5.01 -18.46 -6.55
C ARG A 131 5.13 -18.94 -8.00
N ASP A 132 4.94 -18.02 -8.96
CA ASP A 132 4.99 -18.32 -10.40
C ASP A 132 6.37 -18.01 -11.01
N LYS A 133 7.28 -17.49 -10.17
CA LYS A 133 8.66 -17.17 -10.56
C LYS A 133 9.57 -18.37 -10.39
N GLU A 134 10.31 -18.73 -11.45
CA GLU A 134 11.32 -19.77 -11.35
C GLU A 134 12.43 -19.34 -10.35
N PRO A 135 12.81 -20.22 -9.41
CA PRO A 135 13.83 -19.91 -8.41
C PRO A 135 15.23 -19.96 -9.02
N THR A 136 15.74 -18.82 -9.45
CA THR A 136 17.12 -18.67 -9.95
C THR A 136 18.00 -18.03 -8.88
N LEU A 137 19.33 -18.21 -8.99
CA LEU A 137 20.29 -17.57 -8.10
C LEU A 137 20.17 -16.03 -8.19
N GLU A 138 20.01 -15.49 -9.39
CA GLU A 138 19.85 -14.05 -9.61
C GLU A 138 18.60 -13.51 -8.87
N TYR A 139 17.48 -14.22 -8.98
CA TYR A 139 16.25 -13.85 -8.26
C TYR A 139 16.46 -13.92 -6.75
N GLY A 140 17.14 -14.96 -6.26
CA GLY A 140 17.46 -15.11 -4.82
C GLY A 140 18.34 -13.97 -4.31
N LEU A 141 19.34 -13.54 -5.08
CA LEU A 141 20.20 -12.41 -4.73
C LEU A 141 19.42 -11.10 -4.70
N ALA A 142 18.53 -10.85 -5.68
CA ALA A 142 17.68 -9.66 -5.70
C ALA A 142 16.73 -9.60 -4.50
N LEU A 143 16.14 -10.74 -4.11
CA LEU A 143 15.33 -10.82 -2.89
C LEU A 143 16.15 -10.52 -1.63
N ALA A 144 17.34 -11.09 -1.53
CA ALA A 144 18.23 -10.86 -0.38
C ALA A 144 18.63 -9.40 -0.27
N GLU A 145 18.94 -8.74 -1.39
CA GLU A 145 19.24 -7.31 -1.44
C GLU A 145 18.05 -6.46 -1.00
N GLY A 146 16.85 -6.75 -1.53
CA GLY A 146 15.63 -6.05 -1.11
C GLY A 146 15.35 -6.19 0.38
N LEU A 147 15.46 -7.39 0.93
CA LEU A 147 15.32 -7.65 2.37
C LEU A 147 16.39 -6.91 3.18
N ALA A 148 17.63 -6.88 2.70
CA ALA A 148 18.70 -6.17 3.39
C ALA A 148 18.42 -4.66 3.49
N ILE A 149 17.89 -4.03 2.44
CA ILE A 149 17.49 -2.62 2.46
C ILE A 149 16.41 -2.38 3.53
N LEU A 150 15.38 -3.24 3.57
CA LEU A 150 14.29 -3.13 4.55
C LEU A 150 14.79 -3.34 5.99
N HIS A 151 15.62 -4.37 6.21
CA HIS A 151 16.18 -4.67 7.53
C HIS A 151 17.16 -3.59 8.01
N ALA A 152 17.97 -3.03 7.11
CA ALA A 152 18.92 -1.97 7.46
C ALA A 152 18.21 -0.72 8.03
N ARG A 153 16.98 -0.44 7.59
CA ARG A 153 16.15 0.65 8.11
C ARG A 153 15.96 0.53 9.64
N TRP A 154 15.74 -0.69 10.10
CA TRP A 154 15.44 -1.00 11.51
C TRP A 154 16.64 -1.51 12.29
N TRP A 155 17.84 -1.49 11.72
CA TRP A 155 19.02 -1.98 12.37
C TRP A 155 19.34 -1.14 13.61
N GLY A 156 19.29 -1.78 14.77
CA GLY A 156 19.54 -1.18 16.08
C GLY A 156 18.26 -0.99 16.90
N GLU A 157 18.30 -1.48 18.11
CA GLU A 157 17.16 -1.56 19.05
C GLU A 157 16.52 -0.20 19.34
N LYS A 158 17.32 0.87 19.37
CA LYS A 158 16.84 2.23 19.66
C LYS A 158 15.81 2.73 18.63
N LYS A 159 16.02 2.45 17.35
CA LYS A 159 15.09 2.84 16.28
C LYS A 159 13.74 2.12 16.40
N LEU A 160 13.76 0.84 16.76
CA LEU A 160 12.53 0.06 16.93
C LEU A 160 11.68 0.58 18.10
N THR A 161 12.33 0.90 19.25
CA THR A 161 11.63 1.43 20.42
C THR A 161 11.09 2.86 20.21
N GLU A 162 11.82 3.70 19.49
CA GLU A 162 11.40 5.09 19.22
C GLU A 162 10.30 5.19 18.14
N SER A 163 10.21 4.20 17.26
CA SER A 163 9.22 4.20 16.15
C SER A 163 7.80 3.86 16.59
N GLY A 164 7.62 3.29 17.79
CA GLY A 164 6.35 2.72 18.22
C GLY A 164 5.98 1.43 17.48
N ALA A 165 6.94 0.79 16.81
CA ALA A 165 6.71 -0.49 16.16
C ALA A 165 6.36 -1.57 17.18
N THR A 166 5.37 -2.39 16.87
CA THR A 166 5.01 -3.54 17.70
C THR A 166 6.07 -4.63 17.55
N ILE A 167 6.75 -4.96 18.65
CA ILE A 167 7.70 -6.06 18.68
C ILE A 167 6.95 -7.31 19.10
N HIS A 168 6.80 -8.26 18.17
CA HIS A 168 6.21 -9.55 18.47
C HIS A 168 7.21 -10.40 19.27
N ASN A 169 6.79 -10.90 20.44
CA ASN A 169 7.56 -11.86 21.20
C ASN A 169 7.28 -13.31 20.73
N ALA A 170 8.08 -14.26 21.19
CA ALA A 170 7.95 -15.67 20.79
C ALA A 170 6.55 -16.26 21.08
N ALA A 171 5.90 -15.89 22.17
CA ALA A 171 4.55 -16.34 22.52
C ALA A 171 3.50 -15.79 21.54
N HIS A 172 3.68 -14.56 21.08
CA HIS A 172 2.82 -13.95 20.06
C HIS A 172 2.91 -14.69 18.72
N ILE A 173 4.14 -15.02 18.31
CA ILE A 173 4.38 -15.74 17.05
C ILE A 173 3.83 -17.18 17.12
N GLN A 174 3.91 -17.86 18.27
CA GLN A 174 3.39 -19.21 18.45
C GLN A 174 1.87 -19.30 18.29
N ASN A 175 1.13 -18.23 18.50
CA ASN A 175 -0.31 -18.21 18.32
C ASN A 175 -0.73 -18.10 16.83
N PHE A 176 0.21 -17.82 15.92
CA PHE A 176 -0.04 -17.73 14.47
C PHE A 176 0.34 -19.00 13.70
N VAL A 177 0.95 -19.97 14.33
CA VAL A 177 1.38 -21.25 13.77
C VAL A 177 0.49 -22.38 14.29
#